data_53487139426a9c4a10684c8fb37c39e0
#
_entry.id   53487139426a9c4a10684c8fb37c39e0
#
_cell.length_a   1.000
_cell.length_b   1.000
_cell.length_c   1.000
_cell.angle_alpha   90.00
_cell.angle_beta   90.00
_cell.angle_gamma   90.00
#
_symmetry.space_group_name_H-M   'P 1'
#
loop_
_entity.id
_entity.type
_entity.pdbx_description
1 polymer ?
#
loop_
_entity_poly.entity_id
_entity_poly.type
_entity_poly.pdbx_seq_one_letter_code
_entity_poly.pdbx_strand_id
1 'polypeptide(L)'
;MRHGVANKKLNRTSEHRKALLKNMLNSLIKYEQIKTTLPKAKFLKPQADKIITLGKKETLQTTKMLVTQLQDIKSANKVKKTLSKRYENRKGGYTRIIKAGFRYGDNAPMAIIEFVDRDVEAKRVDKPKKDTTKDTPKTEEKKQATA
;
A
#
# COMPACT_ATOMS: atom_id res chain seq x y z
N MET A 1 6.01 -23.17 27.43
CA MET A 1 6.16 -21.83 26.80
C MET A 1 6.58 -21.99 25.35
N ARG A 2 6.15 -21.08 24.43
CA ARG A 2 6.57 -21.10 23.02
C ARG A 2 7.74 -20.12 22.82
N HIS A 3 8.95 -20.56 23.07
CA HIS A 3 10.15 -19.77 22.83
C HIS A 3 10.51 -19.78 21.34
N GLY A 4 11.06 -18.69 20.81
CA GLY A 4 11.51 -18.57 19.41
C GLY A 4 10.41 -18.52 18.34
N VAL A 5 9.12 -18.49 18.71
CA VAL A 5 7.99 -18.46 17.76
C VAL A 5 7.48 -17.02 17.62
N ALA A 6 8.16 -16.24 16.81
CA ALA A 6 7.76 -14.85 16.54
C ALA A 6 6.56 -14.72 15.58
N ASN A 7 6.30 -15.72 14.75
CA ASN A 7 5.32 -15.64 13.66
C ASN A 7 4.01 -16.35 13.97
N LYS A 8 2.89 -15.66 13.72
CA LYS A 8 1.56 -16.27 13.76
C LYS A 8 1.34 -17.17 12.55
N LYS A 9 0.89 -18.40 12.76
CA LYS A 9 0.63 -19.36 11.68
C LYS A 9 -0.57 -18.98 10.81
N LEU A 10 -1.56 -18.22 11.34
CA LEU A 10 -2.79 -17.77 10.65
C LEU A 10 -3.62 -18.94 10.07
N ASN A 11 -3.54 -20.14 10.66
CA ASN A 11 -4.15 -21.38 10.16
C ASN A 11 -3.85 -21.66 8.68
N ARG A 12 -2.59 -21.43 8.24
CA ARG A 12 -2.15 -21.58 6.85
C ARG A 12 -0.87 -22.42 6.78
N THR A 13 -0.70 -23.14 5.69
CA THR A 13 0.57 -23.78 5.34
C THR A 13 1.66 -22.73 5.15
N SER A 14 2.93 -23.13 5.21
CA SER A 14 4.06 -22.22 5.07
C SER A 14 4.03 -21.43 3.76
N GLU A 15 3.78 -22.14 2.65
CA GLU A 15 3.72 -21.55 1.30
C GLU A 15 2.55 -20.58 1.14
N HIS A 16 1.36 -20.99 1.57
CA HIS A 16 0.17 -20.16 1.54
C HIS A 16 0.33 -18.89 2.40
N ARG A 17 1.05 -18.97 3.52
CA ARG A 17 1.36 -17.82 4.38
C ARG A 17 2.35 -16.87 3.72
N LYS A 18 3.37 -17.38 3.02
CA LYS A 18 4.32 -16.59 2.24
C LYS A 18 3.60 -15.86 1.08
N ALA A 19 2.73 -16.57 0.35
CA ALA A 19 1.94 -15.98 -0.73
C ALA A 19 0.99 -14.88 -0.22
N LEU A 20 0.27 -15.12 0.89
CA LEU A 20 -0.57 -14.12 1.54
C LEU A 20 0.21 -12.86 1.87
N LEU A 21 1.37 -13.01 2.53
CA LEU A 21 2.21 -11.89 2.94
C LEU A 21 2.66 -11.07 1.73
N LYS A 22 3.15 -11.73 0.68
CA LYS A 22 3.59 -11.09 -0.56
C LYS A 22 2.46 -10.28 -1.21
N ASN A 23 1.27 -10.88 -1.35
CA ASN A 23 0.13 -10.21 -1.96
C ASN A 23 -0.34 -9.00 -1.13
N MET A 24 -0.35 -9.12 0.20
CA MET A 24 -0.69 -8.01 1.09
C MET A 24 0.35 -6.90 1.04
N LEU A 25 1.64 -7.22 0.94
CA LEU A 25 2.72 -6.24 0.76
C LEU A 25 2.57 -5.47 -0.55
N ASN A 26 2.34 -6.17 -1.66
CA ASN A 26 2.12 -5.53 -2.96
C ASN A 26 0.89 -4.60 -2.93
N SER A 27 -0.21 -5.05 -2.33
CA SER A 27 -1.40 -4.22 -2.15
C SER A 27 -1.12 -2.99 -1.27
N LEU A 28 -0.39 -3.15 -0.17
CA LEU A 28 -0.01 -2.03 0.70
C LEU A 28 0.89 -1.03 -0.02
N ILE A 29 1.88 -1.50 -0.79
CA ILE A 29 2.76 -0.63 -1.58
C ILE A 29 1.97 0.10 -2.66
N LYS A 30 1.06 -0.59 -3.36
CA LYS A 30 0.27 -0.01 -4.45
C LYS A 30 -0.67 1.08 -3.94
N TYR A 31 -1.49 0.78 -2.94
CA TYR A 31 -2.58 1.64 -2.46
C TYR A 31 -2.24 2.48 -1.23
N GLU A 32 -1.10 2.26 -0.62
CA GLU A 32 -0.58 2.89 0.60
C GLU A 32 -1.49 2.76 1.84
N GLN A 33 -2.67 2.18 1.69
CA GLN A 33 -3.62 1.88 2.78
C GLN A 33 -4.46 0.66 2.42
N ILE A 34 -4.55 -0.33 3.31
CA ILE A 34 -5.42 -1.49 3.16
C ILE A 34 -6.20 -1.77 4.45
N LYS A 35 -7.45 -2.27 4.31
CA LYS A 35 -8.28 -2.75 5.42
C LYS A 35 -8.19 -4.27 5.49
N THR A 36 -7.86 -4.81 6.67
CA THR A 36 -7.69 -6.26 6.89
C THR A 36 -7.99 -6.62 8.34
N THR A 37 -7.88 -7.89 8.72
CA THR A 37 -8.03 -8.29 10.12
C THR A 37 -6.80 -7.89 10.94
N LEU A 38 -7.00 -7.57 12.22
CA LEU A 38 -5.94 -7.13 13.12
C LEU A 38 -4.75 -8.10 13.22
N PRO A 39 -4.93 -9.44 13.30
CA PRO A 39 -3.81 -10.38 13.29
C PRO A 39 -2.97 -10.33 12.01
N LYS A 40 -3.61 -10.16 10.84
CA LYS A 40 -2.92 -10.02 9.55
C LYS A 40 -2.15 -8.71 9.47
N ALA A 41 -2.75 -7.59 9.91
CA ALA A 41 -2.08 -6.30 9.96
C ALA A 41 -0.82 -6.33 10.85
N LYS A 42 -0.93 -6.94 12.06
CA LYS A 42 0.21 -7.12 12.96
C LYS A 42 1.31 -8.01 12.38
N PHE A 43 0.96 -8.98 11.56
CA PHE A 43 1.92 -9.85 10.86
C PHE A 43 2.62 -9.13 9.70
N LEU A 44 1.88 -8.26 8.99
CA LEU A 44 2.37 -7.51 7.84
C LEU A 44 3.34 -6.38 8.22
N LYS A 45 3.08 -5.67 9.32
CA LYS A 45 3.81 -4.47 9.74
C LYS A 45 5.33 -4.66 9.76
N PRO A 46 5.92 -5.64 10.47
CA PRO A 46 7.37 -5.80 10.52
C PRO A 46 7.99 -6.14 9.16
N GLN A 47 7.25 -6.79 8.28
CA GLN A 47 7.74 -7.10 6.93
C GLN A 47 7.72 -5.88 6.02
N ALA A 48 6.69 -5.04 6.12
CA ALA A 48 6.63 -3.77 5.40
C ALA A 48 7.79 -2.85 5.82
N ASP A 49 8.06 -2.76 7.12
CA ASP A 49 9.16 -1.95 7.63
C ASP A 49 10.53 -2.46 7.13
N LYS A 50 10.75 -3.78 7.09
CA LYS A 50 11.97 -4.38 6.53
C LYS A 50 12.16 -4.06 5.04
N ILE A 51 11.09 -4.11 4.25
CA ILE A 51 11.14 -3.82 2.81
C ILE A 51 11.52 -2.35 2.56
N ILE A 52 10.98 -1.41 3.32
CA ILE A 52 11.34 0.00 3.18
C ILE A 52 12.80 0.23 3.58
N THR A 53 13.25 -0.35 4.70
CA THR A 53 14.65 -0.26 5.14
C THR A 53 15.60 -0.82 4.09
N LEU A 54 15.23 -1.94 3.45
CA LEU A 54 16.00 -2.53 2.35
C LEU A 54 16.01 -1.60 1.14
N GLY A 55 14.88 -0.98 0.81
CA GLY A 55 14.74 -0.06 -0.33
C GLY A 55 15.58 1.20 -0.23
N LYS A 56 15.93 1.65 0.97
CA LYS A 56 16.80 2.82 1.19
C LYS A 56 18.26 2.60 0.72
N LYS A 57 18.68 1.35 0.60
CA LYS A 57 20.01 1.03 0.07
C LYS A 57 19.95 1.01 -1.46
N GLU A 58 20.60 1.94 -2.12
CA GLU A 58 20.52 2.11 -3.59
C GLU A 58 21.41 1.16 -4.40
N THR A 59 21.67 -0.04 -3.90
CA THR A 59 22.51 -1.02 -4.62
C THR A 59 21.70 -1.86 -5.61
N LEU A 60 22.36 -2.40 -6.63
CA LEU A 60 21.74 -3.36 -7.56
C LEU A 60 21.25 -4.63 -6.84
N GLN A 61 22.04 -5.10 -5.87
CA GLN A 61 21.70 -6.27 -5.08
C GLN A 61 20.39 -6.07 -4.30
N THR A 62 20.19 -4.92 -3.66
CA THR A 62 18.93 -4.63 -2.94
C THR A 62 17.73 -4.59 -3.89
N THR A 63 17.92 -4.10 -5.10
CA THR A 63 16.88 -4.13 -6.13
C THR A 63 16.49 -5.58 -6.49
N LYS A 64 17.46 -6.47 -6.71
CA LYS A 64 17.21 -7.89 -6.95
C LYS A 64 16.48 -8.54 -5.77
N MET A 65 16.88 -8.24 -4.52
CA MET A 65 16.22 -8.75 -3.32
C MET A 65 14.77 -8.25 -3.19
N LEU A 66 14.48 -6.99 -3.49
CA LEU A 66 13.12 -6.44 -3.47
C LEU A 66 12.24 -7.15 -4.51
N VAL A 67 12.73 -7.34 -5.74
CA VAL A 67 12.00 -8.05 -6.78
C VAL A 67 11.74 -9.51 -6.38
N THR A 68 12.73 -10.19 -5.80
CA THR A 68 12.56 -11.58 -5.33
C THR A 68 11.51 -11.68 -4.22
N GLN A 69 11.49 -10.73 -3.27
CA GLN A 69 10.55 -10.76 -2.14
C GLN A 69 9.13 -10.38 -2.55
N LEU A 70 8.97 -9.39 -3.43
CA LEU A 70 7.67 -8.88 -3.88
C LEU A 70 7.13 -9.64 -5.10
N GLN A 71 8.01 -10.19 -5.94
CA GLN A 71 7.68 -10.81 -7.23
C GLN A 71 6.86 -9.88 -8.14
N ASP A 72 7.02 -8.56 -7.94
CA ASP A 72 6.40 -7.50 -8.74
C ASP A 72 7.39 -6.35 -8.92
N ILE A 73 7.77 -6.12 -10.17
CA ILE A 73 8.73 -5.08 -10.54
C ILE A 73 8.17 -3.68 -10.29
N LYS A 74 6.85 -3.49 -10.50
CA LYS A 74 6.20 -2.17 -10.30
C LYS A 74 6.23 -1.78 -8.83
N SER A 75 5.87 -2.71 -7.94
CA SER A 75 5.95 -2.49 -6.48
C SER A 75 7.39 -2.27 -6.01
N ALA A 76 8.36 -3.04 -6.50
CA ALA A 76 9.77 -2.86 -6.16
C ALA A 76 10.29 -1.47 -6.58
N ASN A 77 9.94 -1.00 -7.78
CA ASN A 77 10.28 0.32 -8.26
C ASN A 77 9.62 1.43 -7.43
N LYS A 78 8.35 1.29 -7.02
CA LYS A 78 7.68 2.26 -6.14
C LYS A 78 8.38 2.33 -4.78
N VAL A 79 8.78 1.21 -4.20
CA VAL A 79 9.54 1.18 -2.95
C VAL A 79 10.85 1.96 -3.11
N LYS A 80 11.64 1.68 -4.15
CA LYS A 80 12.95 2.29 -4.35
C LYS A 80 12.88 3.78 -4.71
N LYS A 81 11.98 4.17 -5.64
CA LYS A 81 11.93 5.54 -6.17
C LYS A 81 11.12 6.51 -5.30
N THR A 82 10.02 6.02 -4.69
CA THR A 82 9.06 6.89 -3.99
C THR A 82 9.14 6.73 -2.48
N LEU A 83 8.94 5.51 -1.97
CA LEU A 83 8.84 5.29 -0.53
C LEU A 83 10.19 5.47 0.17
N SER A 84 11.30 5.02 -0.43
CA SER A 84 12.63 5.18 0.16
C SER A 84 13.02 6.64 0.34
N LYS A 85 12.73 7.48 -0.64
CA LYS A 85 12.98 8.93 -0.56
C LYS A 85 12.09 9.60 0.49
N ARG A 86 10.79 9.24 0.51
CA ARG A 86 9.83 9.77 1.49
C ARG A 86 10.28 9.51 2.94
N TYR A 87 10.88 8.35 3.21
CA TYR A 87 11.28 7.94 4.55
C TYR A 87 12.77 8.02 4.83
N GLU A 88 13.54 8.73 4.02
CA GLU A 88 15.00 8.80 4.15
C GLU A 88 15.44 9.15 5.58
N ASN A 89 14.85 10.17 6.17
CA ASN A 89 15.18 10.67 7.51
C ASN A 89 14.57 9.85 8.66
N ARG A 90 13.66 8.90 8.36
CA ARG A 90 12.97 8.11 9.39
C ARG A 90 13.70 6.78 9.59
N LYS A 91 14.14 6.49 10.81
CA LYS A 91 14.93 5.27 11.14
C LYS A 91 14.09 4.00 11.30
N GLY A 92 12.74 4.07 11.26
CA GLY A 92 11.83 2.93 11.41
C GLY A 92 10.39 3.36 11.65
N GLY A 93 9.46 2.37 11.82
CA GLY A 93 8.06 2.67 12.08
C GLY A 93 7.36 3.38 10.91
N TYR A 94 7.57 2.88 9.69
CA TYR A 94 7.01 3.47 8.48
C TYR A 94 5.52 3.21 8.31
N THR A 95 4.98 2.25 9.06
CA THR A 95 3.58 1.86 9.00
C THR A 95 2.89 2.02 10.33
N ARG A 96 1.61 2.39 10.30
CA ARG A 96 0.74 2.41 11.48
C ARG A 96 -0.49 1.52 11.28
N ILE A 97 -1.03 1.04 12.39
CA ILE A 97 -2.23 0.20 12.41
C ILE A 97 -3.30 0.94 13.21
N ILE A 98 -4.45 1.14 12.59
CA ILE A 98 -5.63 1.77 13.19
C ILE A 98 -6.70 0.68 13.35
N LYS A 99 -7.27 0.52 14.55
CA LYS A 99 -8.38 -0.40 14.79
C LYS A 99 -9.62 0.12 14.07
N ALA A 100 -10.35 -0.75 13.37
CA ALA A 100 -11.50 -0.40 12.53
C ALA A 100 -12.76 -1.20 12.92
N GLY A 101 -12.94 -1.47 14.22
CA GLY A 101 -14.08 -2.21 14.74
C GLY A 101 -14.05 -3.70 14.39
N PHE A 102 -15.22 -4.28 14.23
CA PHE A 102 -15.41 -5.71 13.98
C PHE A 102 -16.09 -5.91 12.62
N ARG A 103 -15.90 -7.08 12.04
CA ARG A 103 -16.53 -7.45 10.78
C ARG A 103 -17.90 -8.05 11.05
N TYR A 104 -18.91 -7.61 10.29
CA TYR A 104 -20.24 -8.22 10.33
C TYR A 104 -20.17 -9.69 9.91
N GLY A 105 -20.92 -10.53 10.58
CA GLY A 105 -21.03 -11.99 10.35
C GLY A 105 -20.15 -12.81 11.30
N ASP A 106 -18.84 -12.60 11.34
CA ASP A 106 -17.91 -13.40 12.16
C ASP A 106 -17.26 -12.65 13.33
N ASN A 107 -17.65 -11.40 13.55
CA ASN A 107 -17.15 -10.55 14.63
C ASN A 107 -15.60 -10.47 14.69
N ALA A 108 -14.92 -10.69 13.56
CA ALA A 108 -13.46 -10.63 13.50
C ALA A 108 -12.95 -9.19 13.71
N PRO A 109 -11.94 -8.95 14.57
CA PRO A 109 -11.38 -7.61 14.76
C PRO A 109 -10.70 -7.11 13.48
N MET A 110 -11.17 -5.97 12.97
CA MET A 110 -10.65 -5.34 11.76
C MET A 110 -9.63 -4.25 12.09
N ALA A 111 -8.72 -4.03 11.15
CA ALA A 111 -7.74 -2.96 11.24
C ALA A 111 -7.43 -2.40 9.85
N ILE A 112 -7.06 -1.14 9.84
CA ILE A 112 -6.48 -0.46 8.69
C ILE A 112 -4.98 -0.38 8.93
N ILE A 113 -4.17 -0.87 8.00
CA ILE A 113 -2.74 -0.65 7.98
C ILE A 113 -2.42 0.31 6.84
N GLU A 114 -1.62 1.32 7.14
CA GLU A 114 -1.25 2.36 6.19
C GLU A 114 0.19 2.82 6.41
N PHE A 115 0.77 3.41 5.38
CA PHE A 115 2.03 4.14 5.51
C PHE A 115 1.80 5.46 6.24
N VAL A 116 2.74 5.84 7.11
CA VAL A 116 2.80 7.18 7.70
C VAL A 116 3.10 8.17 6.57
N ASP A 117 2.40 9.30 6.51
CA ASP A 117 2.53 10.30 5.44
C ASP A 117 2.20 9.70 4.04
N ARG A 118 1.13 8.87 3.98
CA ARG A 118 0.69 8.21 2.75
C ARG A 118 0.23 9.20 1.69
N ASP A 119 0.36 8.80 0.44
CA ASP A 119 -0.29 9.46 -0.68
C ASP A 119 -1.77 9.06 -0.74
N VAL A 120 -2.66 10.04 -0.63
CA VAL A 120 -4.11 9.81 -0.64
C VAL A 120 -4.61 9.37 -2.02
N GLU A 121 -3.99 9.87 -3.09
CA GLU A 121 -4.35 9.55 -4.47
C GLU A 121 -3.94 8.11 -4.86
N ALA A 122 -2.91 7.55 -4.21
CA ALA A 122 -2.48 6.16 -4.45
C ALA A 122 -3.61 5.14 -4.25
N LYS A 123 -4.59 5.44 -3.38
CA LYS A 123 -5.75 4.57 -3.15
C LYS A 123 -6.74 4.53 -4.33
N ARG A 124 -6.64 5.48 -5.26
CA ARG A 124 -7.53 5.63 -6.41
C ARG A 124 -6.98 5.03 -7.70
N VAL A 125 -5.85 4.33 -7.66
CA VAL A 125 -5.15 3.81 -8.85
C VAL A 125 -6.05 2.98 -9.77
N ASP A 126 -7.02 2.24 -9.23
CA ASP A 126 -7.93 1.39 -10.00
C ASP A 126 -9.29 2.06 -10.31
N LYS A 127 -9.51 3.29 -9.85
CA LYS A 127 -10.71 4.05 -10.22
C LYS A 127 -10.43 4.77 -11.55
N PRO A 128 -11.32 4.64 -12.56
CA PRO A 128 -11.19 5.44 -13.76
C PRO A 128 -11.15 6.91 -13.35
N LYS A 129 -10.17 7.64 -13.87
CA LYS A 129 -10.13 9.09 -13.74
C LYS A 129 -11.46 9.59 -14.30
N LYS A 130 -12.28 10.25 -13.47
CA LYS A 130 -13.38 11.05 -14.01
C LYS A 130 -12.70 12.15 -14.81
N ASP A 131 -12.83 12.06 -16.12
CA ASP A 131 -12.44 13.16 -17.00
C ASP A 131 -13.34 14.34 -16.59
N THR A 132 -12.77 15.26 -15.85
CA THR A 132 -13.34 16.60 -15.67
C THR A 132 -13.12 17.33 -16.99
N THR A 133 -13.88 16.95 -17.99
CA THR A 133 -14.15 17.84 -19.11
C THR A 133 -14.86 19.04 -18.51
N LYS A 134 -14.11 20.11 -18.38
CA LYS A 134 -14.65 21.42 -18.07
C LYS A 134 -15.60 21.75 -19.20
N ASP A 135 -16.90 21.67 -18.92
CA ASP A 135 -17.92 22.35 -19.71
C ASP A 135 -17.65 23.83 -19.63
N THR A 136 -16.93 24.33 -20.58
CA THR A 136 -16.92 25.76 -20.90
C THR A 136 -18.24 26.07 -21.57
N PRO A 137 -19.10 26.91 -21.00
CA PRO A 137 -20.30 27.35 -21.69
C PRO A 137 -19.85 28.17 -22.90
N LYS A 138 -20.17 27.68 -24.09
CA LYS A 138 -20.08 28.48 -25.33
C LYS A 138 -21.10 29.61 -25.23
N THR A 139 -20.60 30.80 -25.02
CA THR A 139 -21.36 32.06 -25.23
C THR A 139 -21.68 32.16 -26.72
N GLU A 140 -22.95 31.95 -27.08
CA GLU A 140 -23.48 32.26 -28.40
C GLU A 140 -23.55 33.78 -28.52
N GLU A 141 -22.62 34.36 -29.28
CA GLU A 141 -22.76 35.72 -29.81
C GLU A 141 -23.83 35.69 -30.93
N LYS A 142 -25.04 36.17 -30.57
CA LYS A 142 -26.04 36.57 -31.56
C LYS A 142 -25.55 37.82 -32.25
N LYS A 143 -25.04 37.68 -33.48
CA LYS A 143 -24.95 38.79 -34.43
C LYS A 143 -26.35 39.14 -34.89
N GLN A 144 -26.90 40.25 -34.42
CA GLN A 144 -28.00 40.92 -35.04
C GLN A 144 -27.47 41.67 -36.29
N ALA A 145 -27.87 41.19 -37.46
CA ALA A 145 -27.76 41.93 -38.68
C ALA A 145 -29.01 42.84 -38.76
N THR A 146 -28.81 44.12 -38.72
CA THR A 146 -29.78 45.14 -39.15
C THR A 146 -29.52 45.47 -40.61
N ALA A 147 -30.57 45.36 -41.39
CA ALA A 147 -30.68 45.86 -42.76
C ALA A 147 -30.66 47.38 -42.84
#